data_2781aac42b6611e031229db892d1e267
#
_entry.id   2781aac42b6611e031229db892d1e267
#
_cell.length_a   1.000
_cell.length_b   1.000
_cell.length_c   1.000
_cell.angle_alpha   90.00
_cell.angle_beta   90.00
_cell.angle_gamma   90.00
#
_symmetry.space_group_name_H-M   'P 1'
#
loop_
_entity.id
_entity.type
_entity.pdbx_description
1 polymer ?
#
loop_
_entity_poly.entity_id
_entity_poly.type
_entity_poly.pdbx_seq_one_letter_code
_entity_poly.pdbx_strand_id
1 'polypeptide(L)'
;MSLRHLVLATAALAAVTSAPLAAKNPMVGGAAMYPTRTIVENAVNSKDHTTLVAAVKAAGLVETLSGKGPFTVFAPTNAAFARLPAGTVETLVKPENKDTLTGILTYHVVPGRITAGQIASLAARNKGTATLKTVQGETLRFHKSGSGWAVMDSKGGMATIRIANVMQSNGVIHVIDRVLMP
;
A
#
# COMPACT_ATOMS: atom_id res chain seq x y z
N MET A 1 73.15 32.00 -15.73
CA MET A 1 72.71 30.82 -14.95
C MET A 1 71.31 31.17 -14.37
N SER A 2 70.28 30.66 -15.05
CA SER A 2 68.92 31.03 -14.70
C SER A 2 68.23 29.83 -13.96
N LEU A 3 67.88 30.05 -12.73
CA LEU A 3 67.20 29.08 -11.91
C LEU A 3 65.68 29.22 -12.17
N ARG A 4 65.08 28.25 -12.83
CA ARG A 4 63.63 28.17 -13.08
C ARG A 4 62.95 27.53 -11.87
N HIS A 5 62.13 28.30 -11.15
CA HIS A 5 61.29 27.80 -10.09
C HIS A 5 60.05 27.11 -10.70
N LEU A 6 59.92 25.81 -10.50
CA LEU A 6 58.76 25.03 -10.88
C LEU A 6 57.76 25.09 -9.72
N VAL A 7 56.66 25.82 -9.92
CA VAL A 7 55.55 25.87 -8.97
C VAL A 7 54.61 24.69 -9.28
N LEU A 8 54.60 23.68 -8.38
CA LEU A 8 53.59 22.63 -8.41
C LEU A 8 52.29 23.20 -7.82
N ALA A 9 51.29 23.37 -8.67
CA ALA A 9 49.92 23.64 -8.26
C ALA A 9 49.23 22.31 -7.91
N THR A 10 49.01 22.03 -6.62
CA THR A 10 48.20 20.93 -6.14
C THR A 10 46.74 21.33 -6.24
N ALA A 11 46.02 20.77 -7.25
CA ALA A 11 44.57 20.89 -7.36
C ALA A 11 43.94 19.97 -6.33
N ALA A 12 43.37 20.53 -5.25
CA ALA A 12 42.53 19.79 -4.31
C ALA A 12 41.16 19.51 -4.95
N LEU A 13 40.94 18.27 -5.33
CA LEU A 13 39.66 17.79 -5.83
C LEU A 13 38.70 17.63 -4.63
N ALA A 14 37.85 18.64 -4.39
CA ALA A 14 36.79 18.56 -3.39
C ALA A 14 35.74 17.57 -3.89
N ALA A 15 35.73 16.36 -3.32
CA ALA A 15 34.67 15.41 -3.52
C ALA A 15 33.39 15.93 -2.84
N VAL A 16 32.48 16.45 -3.66
CA VAL A 16 31.11 16.76 -3.22
C VAL A 16 30.37 15.46 -3.02
N THR A 17 30.37 14.95 -1.80
CA THR A 17 29.50 13.84 -1.40
C THR A 17 28.08 14.36 -1.34
N SER A 18 27.32 14.20 -2.41
CA SER A 18 25.87 14.39 -2.37
C SER A 18 25.26 13.31 -1.46
N ALA A 19 24.95 13.69 -0.21
CA ALA A 19 24.13 12.83 0.65
C ALA A 19 22.79 12.60 -0.06
N PRO A 20 22.32 11.35 -0.15
CA PRO A 20 21.00 11.10 -0.72
C PRO A 20 19.96 11.85 0.13
N LEU A 21 19.17 12.71 -0.52
CA LEU A 21 17.98 13.25 0.14
C LEU A 21 17.17 12.06 0.63
N ALA A 22 17.09 11.88 1.94
CA ALA A 22 16.21 10.86 2.53
C ALA A 22 14.79 11.17 2.06
N ALA A 23 14.24 10.32 1.21
CA ALA A 23 12.87 10.47 0.74
C ALA A 23 11.97 10.48 1.99
N LYS A 24 11.17 11.56 2.14
CA LYS A 24 10.24 11.66 3.27
C LYS A 24 9.29 10.47 3.23
N ASN A 25 9.20 9.75 4.33
CA ASN A 25 8.25 8.64 4.46
C ASN A 25 6.83 9.16 4.21
N PRO A 26 6.02 8.46 3.41
CA PRO A 26 4.65 8.88 3.17
C PRO A 26 3.87 8.92 4.49
N MET A 27 3.05 9.96 4.64
CA MET A 27 2.20 10.15 5.81
C MET A 27 0.82 9.54 5.52
N VAL A 28 0.35 8.68 6.41
CA VAL A 28 -0.98 8.07 6.32
C VAL A 28 -1.65 8.13 7.68
N GLY A 29 -2.81 8.80 7.76
CA GLY A 29 -3.53 8.98 9.01
C GLY A 29 -2.72 9.68 10.10
N GLY A 30 -1.89 10.65 9.72
CA GLY A 30 -1.03 11.40 10.63
C GLY A 30 0.21 10.67 11.13
N ALA A 31 0.48 9.45 10.63
CA ALA A 31 1.66 8.68 10.98
C ALA A 31 2.60 8.50 9.78
N ALA A 32 3.90 8.59 10.01
CA ALA A 32 4.90 8.28 8.99
C ALA A 32 4.97 6.76 8.77
N MET A 33 4.93 6.34 7.51
CA MET A 33 5.03 4.93 7.11
C MET A 33 6.47 4.59 6.79
N TYR A 34 7.05 3.69 7.57
CA TYR A 34 8.46 3.31 7.44
C TYR A 34 8.61 2.08 6.55
N PRO A 35 9.41 2.13 5.47
CA PRO A 35 9.62 0.99 4.58
C PRO A 35 10.38 -0.17 5.25
N THR A 36 10.94 0.06 6.43
CA THR A 36 11.62 -0.95 7.26
C THR A 36 10.66 -1.72 8.17
N ARG A 37 9.41 -1.27 8.30
CA ARG A 37 8.36 -1.91 9.10
C ARG A 37 7.42 -2.73 8.23
N THR A 38 6.79 -3.73 8.82
CA THR A 38 5.75 -4.53 8.18
C THR A 38 4.47 -3.72 7.96
N ILE A 39 3.58 -4.25 7.12
CA ILE A 39 2.26 -3.68 6.85
C ILE A 39 1.49 -3.44 8.16
N VAL A 40 1.48 -4.42 9.06
CA VAL A 40 0.73 -4.33 10.33
C VAL A 40 1.37 -3.31 11.28
N GLU A 41 2.69 -3.32 11.43
CA GLU A 41 3.42 -2.38 12.31
C GLU A 41 3.22 -0.91 11.90
N ASN A 42 3.07 -0.63 10.63
CA ASN A 42 2.75 0.71 10.15
C ASN A 42 1.25 1.02 10.28
N ALA A 43 0.38 0.08 9.94
CA ALA A 43 -1.07 0.29 9.97
C ALA A 43 -1.58 0.62 11.38
N VAL A 44 -1.03 0.01 12.43
CA VAL A 44 -1.45 0.26 13.83
C VAL A 44 -1.18 1.69 14.29
N ASN A 45 -0.27 2.41 13.64
CA ASN A 45 0.05 3.80 13.95
C ASN A 45 -0.83 4.80 13.17
N SER A 46 -1.55 4.34 12.15
CA SER A 46 -2.41 5.17 11.33
C SER A 46 -3.77 5.39 11.98
N LYS A 47 -4.12 6.64 12.25
CA LYS A 47 -5.44 7.01 12.79
C LYS A 47 -6.58 6.76 11.81
N ASP A 48 -6.28 6.68 10.50
CA ASP A 48 -7.26 6.45 9.44
C ASP A 48 -7.59 4.97 9.23
N HIS A 49 -6.86 4.04 9.86
CA HIS A 49 -6.99 2.59 9.67
C HIS A 49 -7.29 1.81 10.96
N THR A 50 -7.81 2.47 11.98
CA THR A 50 -8.14 1.84 13.27
C THR A 50 -9.19 0.73 13.12
N THR A 51 -10.21 0.95 12.29
CA THR A 51 -11.25 -0.06 11.99
C THR A 51 -10.66 -1.25 11.23
N LEU A 52 -9.79 -1.00 10.24
CA LEU A 52 -9.10 -2.06 9.50
C LEU A 52 -8.24 -2.92 10.43
N VAL A 53 -7.48 -2.29 11.32
CA VAL A 53 -6.62 -3.00 12.29
C VAL A 53 -7.45 -3.85 13.23
N ALA A 54 -8.58 -3.32 13.73
CA ALA A 54 -9.52 -4.09 14.56
C ALA A 54 -10.09 -5.30 13.80
N ALA A 55 -10.48 -5.12 12.54
CA ALA A 55 -10.98 -6.20 11.68
C ALA A 55 -9.91 -7.28 11.43
N VAL A 56 -8.66 -6.89 11.13
CA VAL A 56 -7.53 -7.83 10.94
C VAL A 56 -7.25 -8.64 12.20
N LYS A 57 -7.33 -8.01 13.38
CA LYS A 57 -7.19 -8.71 14.66
C LYS A 57 -8.34 -9.69 14.91
N ALA A 58 -9.59 -9.27 14.68
CA ALA A 58 -10.78 -10.12 14.84
C ALA A 58 -10.75 -11.34 13.91
N ALA A 59 -10.27 -11.17 12.67
CA ALA A 59 -10.08 -12.25 11.72
C ALA A 59 -8.90 -13.18 12.03
N GLY A 60 -7.98 -12.78 12.92
CA GLY A 60 -6.76 -13.54 13.23
C GLY A 60 -5.69 -13.46 12.13
N LEU A 61 -5.74 -12.43 11.27
CA LEU A 61 -4.84 -12.28 10.12
C LEU A 61 -3.56 -11.48 10.42
N VAL A 62 -3.34 -11.08 11.68
CA VAL A 62 -2.17 -10.28 12.08
C VAL A 62 -0.87 -10.98 11.73
N GLU A 63 -0.72 -12.25 12.08
CA GLU A 63 0.49 -13.05 11.80
C GLU A 63 0.69 -13.25 10.30
N THR A 64 -0.39 -13.53 9.57
CA THR A 64 -0.36 -13.71 8.10
C THR A 64 0.15 -12.46 7.41
N LEU A 65 -0.38 -11.28 7.77
CA LEU A 65 0.00 -10.00 7.18
C LEU A 65 1.33 -9.43 7.72
N SER A 66 1.83 -9.96 8.83
CA SER A 66 3.16 -9.67 9.36
C SER A 66 4.24 -10.61 8.79
N GLY A 67 3.84 -11.67 8.10
CA GLY A 67 4.72 -12.66 7.48
C GLY A 67 5.62 -12.08 6.39
N LYS A 68 6.49 -12.93 5.84
CA LYS A 68 7.54 -12.51 4.89
C LYS A 68 7.02 -11.90 3.59
N GLY A 69 5.76 -12.11 3.21
CA GLY A 69 5.19 -11.63 1.95
C GLY A 69 5.95 -12.07 0.70
N PRO A 70 6.05 -11.24 -0.34
CA PRO A 70 5.49 -9.89 -0.43
C PRO A 70 3.98 -9.85 -0.61
N PHE A 71 3.34 -8.82 -0.06
CA PHE A 71 1.89 -8.58 -0.20
C PHE A 71 1.61 -7.19 -0.74
N THR A 72 0.51 -7.06 -1.49
CA THR A 72 -0.11 -5.78 -1.82
C THR A 72 -1.44 -5.68 -1.09
N VAL A 73 -1.58 -4.69 -0.22
CA VAL A 73 -2.80 -4.49 0.58
C VAL A 73 -3.50 -3.23 0.12
N PHE A 74 -4.76 -3.38 -0.28
CA PHE A 74 -5.67 -2.26 -0.53
C PHE A 74 -6.38 -1.92 0.77
N ALA A 75 -5.86 -0.90 1.48
CA ALA A 75 -6.27 -0.55 2.83
C ALA A 75 -7.42 0.47 2.81
N PRO A 76 -8.67 0.07 3.13
CA PRO A 76 -9.77 1.01 3.28
C PRO A 76 -9.60 1.84 4.55
N THR A 77 -9.90 3.14 4.45
CA THR A 77 -9.89 4.05 5.59
C THR A 77 -11.11 3.85 6.50
N ASN A 78 -11.07 4.42 7.72
CA ASN A 78 -12.24 4.46 8.60
C ASN A 78 -13.46 5.07 7.89
N ALA A 79 -13.25 6.13 7.10
CA ALA A 79 -14.30 6.73 6.27
C ALA A 79 -14.85 5.77 5.20
N ALA A 80 -14.02 4.87 4.68
CA ALA A 80 -14.47 3.82 3.76
C ALA A 80 -15.40 2.82 4.45
N PHE A 81 -15.06 2.40 5.66
CA PHE A 81 -15.93 1.55 6.48
C PHE A 81 -17.25 2.24 6.87
N ALA A 82 -17.21 3.54 7.16
CA ALA A 82 -18.41 4.33 7.47
C ALA A 82 -19.42 4.43 6.32
N ARG A 83 -19.01 4.13 5.10
CA ARG A 83 -19.91 4.04 3.92
C ARG A 83 -20.68 2.72 3.82
N LEU A 84 -20.31 1.73 4.61
CA LEU A 84 -21.07 0.49 4.71
C LEU A 84 -22.39 0.76 5.46
N PRO A 85 -23.44 -0.05 5.23
CA PRO A 85 -24.68 0.04 5.99
C PRO A 85 -24.41 0.00 7.50
N ALA A 86 -25.18 0.77 8.28
CA ALA A 86 -25.04 0.81 9.73
C ALA A 86 -25.11 -0.61 10.34
N GLY A 87 -24.25 -0.90 11.30
CA GLY A 87 -24.16 -2.22 11.95
C GLY A 87 -23.37 -3.28 11.16
N THR A 88 -22.97 -3.01 9.91
CA THR A 88 -22.23 -4.00 9.11
C THR A 88 -20.88 -4.33 9.74
N VAL A 89 -20.12 -3.33 10.17
CA VAL A 89 -18.78 -3.52 10.76
C VAL A 89 -18.89 -4.28 12.08
N GLU A 90 -19.82 -3.87 12.95
CA GLU A 90 -20.07 -4.53 14.23
C GLU A 90 -20.49 -5.99 14.05
N THR A 91 -21.26 -6.28 13.00
CA THR A 91 -21.67 -7.65 12.67
C THR A 91 -20.50 -8.46 12.15
N LEU A 92 -19.67 -7.90 11.25
CA LEU A 92 -18.53 -8.60 10.65
C LEU A 92 -17.44 -8.96 11.65
N VAL A 93 -17.22 -8.14 12.70
CA VAL A 93 -16.18 -8.41 13.70
C VAL A 93 -16.60 -9.42 14.77
N LYS A 94 -17.87 -9.88 14.75
CA LYS A 94 -18.34 -10.91 15.67
C LYS A 94 -17.71 -12.27 15.34
N PRO A 95 -17.43 -13.10 16.37
CA PRO A 95 -16.79 -14.40 16.18
C PRO A 95 -17.52 -15.32 15.18
N GLU A 96 -18.85 -15.28 15.16
CA GLU A 96 -19.67 -16.06 14.25
C GLU A 96 -19.51 -15.69 12.77
N ASN A 97 -19.01 -14.49 12.49
CA ASN A 97 -18.79 -13.97 11.13
C ASN A 97 -17.32 -13.94 10.73
N LYS A 98 -16.44 -14.57 11.50
CA LYS A 98 -14.99 -14.56 11.28
C LYS A 98 -14.60 -15.00 9.87
N ASP A 99 -15.23 -16.04 9.34
CA ASP A 99 -14.93 -16.57 7.99
C ASP A 99 -15.31 -15.56 6.90
N THR A 100 -16.47 -14.90 7.04
CA THR A 100 -16.90 -13.84 6.14
C THR A 100 -15.93 -12.64 6.19
N LEU A 101 -15.54 -12.22 7.40
CA LEU A 101 -14.57 -11.14 7.59
C LEU A 101 -13.20 -11.50 6.99
N THR A 102 -12.74 -12.72 7.20
CA THR A 102 -11.50 -13.25 6.62
C THR A 102 -11.57 -13.23 5.09
N GLY A 103 -12.68 -13.65 4.49
CA GLY A 103 -12.91 -13.58 3.05
C GLY A 103 -12.82 -12.15 2.51
N ILE A 104 -13.47 -11.20 3.16
CA ILE A 104 -13.42 -9.78 2.78
C ILE A 104 -11.98 -9.23 2.91
N LEU A 105 -11.29 -9.49 4.02
CA LEU A 105 -9.94 -8.98 4.23
C LEU A 105 -8.93 -9.59 3.27
N THR A 106 -9.00 -10.89 2.99
CA THR A 106 -8.13 -11.55 2.01
C THR A 106 -8.45 -11.15 0.58
N TYR A 107 -9.68 -10.68 0.31
CA TYR A 107 -10.04 -10.05 -0.96
C TYR A 107 -9.34 -8.70 -1.19
N HIS A 108 -8.97 -7.99 -0.12
CA HIS A 108 -8.16 -6.77 -0.19
C HIS A 108 -6.65 -7.02 -0.34
N VAL A 109 -6.22 -8.28 -0.32
CA VAL A 109 -4.80 -8.64 -0.37
C VAL A 109 -4.49 -9.35 -1.69
N VAL A 110 -3.48 -8.86 -2.39
CA VAL A 110 -2.94 -9.49 -3.61
C VAL A 110 -1.55 -10.02 -3.30
N PRO A 111 -1.23 -11.27 -3.65
CA PRO A 111 0.12 -11.80 -3.49
C PRO A 111 1.08 -11.06 -4.44
N GLY A 112 2.26 -10.74 -3.94
CA GLY A 112 3.26 -9.97 -4.67
C GLY A 112 3.29 -8.50 -4.27
N ARG A 113 4.37 -7.81 -4.63
CA ARG A 113 4.54 -6.36 -4.42
C ARG A 113 4.16 -5.65 -5.71
N ILE A 114 2.94 -5.18 -5.81
CA ILE A 114 2.37 -4.54 -7.00
C ILE A 114 2.29 -3.02 -6.78
N THR A 115 3.13 -2.27 -7.46
CA THR A 115 3.09 -0.79 -7.45
C THR A 115 2.08 -0.24 -8.44
N ALA A 116 1.70 1.03 -8.29
CA ALA A 116 0.83 1.72 -9.26
C ALA A 116 1.43 1.76 -10.67
N GLY A 117 2.76 1.80 -10.80
CA GLY A 117 3.44 1.69 -12.09
C GLY A 117 3.27 0.32 -12.74
N GLN A 118 3.29 -0.76 -11.95
CA GLN A 118 3.02 -2.11 -12.44
C GLN A 118 1.55 -2.28 -12.83
N ILE A 119 0.61 -1.71 -12.07
CA ILE A 119 -0.81 -1.65 -12.46
C ILE A 119 -0.95 -0.93 -13.80
N ALA A 120 -0.28 0.21 -13.99
CA ALA A 120 -0.28 0.95 -15.25
C ALA A 120 0.28 0.12 -16.42
N SER A 121 1.37 -0.58 -16.22
CA SER A 121 1.98 -1.45 -17.23
C SER A 121 1.07 -2.62 -17.62
N LEU A 122 0.40 -3.23 -16.63
CA LEU A 122 -0.58 -4.30 -16.88
C LEU A 122 -1.80 -3.78 -17.65
N ALA A 123 -2.32 -2.62 -17.27
CA ALA A 123 -3.43 -1.98 -17.95
C ALA A 123 -3.10 -1.61 -19.40
N ALA A 124 -1.90 -1.08 -19.65
CA ALA A 124 -1.44 -0.74 -20.99
C ALA A 124 -1.41 -1.96 -21.94
N ARG A 125 -1.08 -3.14 -21.41
CA ARG A 125 -1.08 -4.42 -22.15
C ARG A 125 -2.47 -5.00 -22.37
N ASN A 126 -3.46 -4.59 -21.56
CA ASN A 126 -4.80 -5.15 -21.50
C ASN A 126 -5.88 -4.10 -21.77
N LYS A 127 -5.73 -3.33 -22.84
CA LYS A 127 -6.73 -2.35 -23.32
C LYS A 127 -7.23 -1.36 -22.24
N GLY A 128 -6.32 -0.93 -21.35
CA GLY A 128 -6.62 0.06 -20.30
C GLY A 128 -7.13 -0.52 -18.97
N THR A 129 -7.24 -1.84 -18.84
CA THR A 129 -7.67 -2.50 -17.60
C THR A 129 -6.58 -3.44 -17.09
N ALA A 130 -6.15 -3.28 -15.84
CA ALA A 130 -5.35 -4.28 -15.16
C ALA A 130 -6.25 -5.22 -14.34
N THR A 131 -5.90 -6.50 -14.27
CA THR A 131 -6.62 -7.50 -13.47
C THR A 131 -5.61 -8.20 -12.57
N LEU A 132 -5.90 -8.25 -11.27
CA LEU A 132 -5.06 -8.92 -10.28
C LEU A 132 -5.90 -9.93 -9.50
N LYS A 133 -5.33 -11.11 -9.26
CA LYS A 133 -5.94 -12.14 -8.43
C LYS A 133 -5.63 -11.90 -6.96
N THR A 134 -6.65 -11.95 -6.11
CA THR A 134 -6.53 -11.77 -4.66
C THR A 134 -6.14 -13.06 -3.96
N VAL A 135 -5.74 -12.96 -2.70
CA VAL A 135 -5.47 -14.14 -1.83
C VAL A 135 -6.75 -14.97 -1.63
N GLN A 136 -7.91 -14.32 -1.58
CA GLN A 136 -9.21 -14.97 -1.46
C GLN A 136 -9.55 -15.83 -2.71
N GLY A 137 -8.97 -15.49 -3.88
CA GLY A 137 -9.12 -16.25 -5.12
C GLY A 137 -9.87 -15.54 -6.24
N GLU A 138 -10.64 -14.51 -5.94
CA GLU A 138 -11.31 -13.67 -6.93
C GLU A 138 -10.39 -12.58 -7.49
N THR A 139 -10.89 -11.79 -8.42
CA THR A 139 -10.08 -10.78 -9.12
C THR A 139 -10.54 -9.37 -8.85
N LEU A 140 -9.57 -8.48 -8.71
CA LEU A 140 -9.75 -7.02 -8.72
C LEU A 140 -9.43 -6.47 -10.10
N ARG A 141 -10.23 -5.55 -10.58
CA ARG A 141 -10.00 -4.83 -11.84
C ARG A 141 -9.61 -3.40 -11.56
N PHE A 142 -8.64 -2.89 -12.30
CA PHE A 142 -8.10 -1.55 -12.11
C PHE A 142 -8.32 -0.75 -13.38
N HIS A 143 -8.92 0.43 -13.22
CA HIS A 143 -9.18 1.36 -14.31
C HIS A 143 -8.54 2.71 -14.01
N LYS A 144 -8.14 3.42 -15.07
CA LYS A 144 -7.67 4.78 -14.95
C LYS A 144 -8.80 5.67 -14.43
N SER A 145 -8.50 6.48 -13.39
CA SER A 145 -9.44 7.44 -12.82
C SER A 145 -8.74 8.77 -12.59
N GLY A 146 -8.97 9.72 -13.49
CA GLY A 146 -8.22 10.97 -13.51
C GLY A 146 -6.72 10.74 -13.66
N SER A 147 -5.92 11.29 -12.76
CA SER A 147 -4.47 11.07 -12.70
C SER A 147 -4.08 9.79 -11.95
N GLY A 148 -5.03 9.11 -11.27
CA GLY A 148 -4.81 7.93 -10.45
C GLY A 148 -5.49 6.67 -10.98
N TRP A 149 -5.79 5.75 -10.06
CA TRP A 149 -6.41 4.45 -10.32
C TRP A 149 -7.62 4.22 -9.44
N ALA A 150 -8.63 3.59 -10.01
CA ALA A 150 -9.76 3.03 -9.28
C ALA A 150 -9.71 1.50 -9.34
N VAL A 151 -10.12 0.87 -8.26
CA VAL A 151 -10.25 -0.58 -8.11
C VAL A 151 -11.73 -0.93 -8.18
N MET A 152 -12.09 -1.87 -9.05
CA MET A 152 -13.44 -2.41 -9.15
C MET A 152 -13.47 -3.81 -8.54
N ASP A 153 -14.43 -4.05 -7.66
CA ASP A 153 -14.71 -5.36 -7.08
C ASP A 153 -15.62 -6.24 -7.98
N SER A 154 -15.89 -7.47 -7.55
CA SER A 154 -16.71 -8.43 -8.29
C SER A 154 -18.19 -8.01 -8.39
N LYS A 155 -18.66 -7.18 -7.46
CA LYS A 155 -20.03 -6.63 -7.43
C LYS A 155 -20.19 -5.32 -8.19
N GLY A 156 -19.12 -4.84 -8.85
CA GLY A 156 -19.12 -3.58 -9.59
C GLY A 156 -18.90 -2.34 -8.71
N GLY A 157 -18.60 -2.51 -7.43
CA GLY A 157 -18.22 -1.42 -6.54
C GLY A 157 -16.85 -0.85 -6.92
N MET A 158 -16.72 0.48 -6.95
CA MET A 158 -15.46 1.14 -7.28
C MET A 158 -14.88 1.87 -6.08
N ALA A 159 -13.60 1.62 -5.79
CA ALA A 159 -12.82 2.32 -4.79
C ALA A 159 -11.71 3.11 -5.49
N THR A 160 -11.49 4.36 -5.08
CA THR A 160 -10.39 5.18 -5.59
C THR A 160 -9.14 4.99 -4.74
N ILE A 161 -8.00 4.79 -5.38
CA ILE A 161 -6.71 4.78 -4.68
C ILE A 161 -6.33 6.23 -4.36
N ARG A 162 -6.34 6.58 -3.08
CA ARG A 162 -6.04 7.92 -2.56
C ARG A 162 -4.56 8.14 -2.35
N ILE A 163 -3.88 7.14 -1.80
CA ILE A 163 -2.42 7.14 -1.59
C ILE A 163 -1.90 5.82 -2.14
N ALA A 164 -1.00 5.89 -3.09
CA ALA A 164 -0.41 4.72 -3.72
C ALA A 164 1.06 4.53 -3.28
N ASN A 165 1.56 3.32 -3.44
CA ASN A 165 2.98 2.99 -3.26
C ASN A 165 3.52 3.28 -1.86
N VAL A 166 2.73 3.04 -0.82
CA VAL A 166 3.22 3.11 0.57
C VAL A 166 4.02 1.84 0.84
N MET A 167 5.34 1.95 0.68
CA MET A 167 6.26 0.80 0.75
C MET A 167 6.42 0.30 2.19
N GLN A 168 6.45 -1.03 2.33
CA GLN A 168 6.64 -1.74 3.59
C GLN A 168 7.76 -2.78 3.43
N SER A 169 8.31 -3.29 4.53
CA SER A 169 9.34 -4.34 4.47
C SER A 169 8.82 -5.62 3.79
N ASN A 170 7.59 -6.00 4.08
CA ASN A 170 6.94 -7.19 3.55
C ASN A 170 5.87 -6.92 2.47
N GLY A 171 5.84 -5.73 1.87
CA GLY A 171 4.89 -5.46 0.80
C GLY A 171 4.70 -4.00 0.44
N VAL A 172 3.50 -3.67 -0.04
CA VAL A 172 3.07 -2.31 -0.37
C VAL A 172 1.61 -2.11 0.02
N ILE A 173 1.29 -0.92 0.50
CA ILE A 173 -0.09 -0.52 0.80
C ILE A 173 -0.56 0.50 -0.25
N HIS A 174 -1.79 0.35 -0.71
CA HIS A 174 -2.55 1.35 -1.44
C HIS A 174 -3.77 1.73 -0.61
N VAL A 175 -3.88 2.99 -0.22
CA VAL A 175 -5.01 3.48 0.58
C VAL A 175 -6.20 3.74 -0.34
N ILE A 176 -7.35 3.15 -0.02
CA ILE A 176 -8.58 3.27 -0.80
C ILE A 176 -9.72 3.90 0.01
N ASP A 177 -10.67 4.50 -0.68
CA ASP A 177 -11.78 5.27 -0.08
C ASP A 177 -13.09 4.47 0.03
N ARG A 178 -13.08 3.18 -0.29
CA ARG A 178 -14.22 2.27 -0.18
C ARG A 178 -13.76 0.85 0.16
N VAL A 179 -14.54 0.12 0.94
CA VAL A 179 -14.35 -1.31 1.18
C VAL A 179 -14.77 -2.09 -0.07
N LEU A 180 -13.92 -3.02 -0.51
CA LEU A 180 -14.20 -3.92 -1.62
C LEU A 180 -14.97 -5.14 -1.12
N MET A 181 -15.95 -5.57 -1.89
CA MET A 181 -16.81 -6.71 -1.51
C MET A 181 -16.68 -7.83 -2.54
N PRO A 182 -16.34 -9.07 -2.09
CA PRO A 182 -16.26 -10.24 -2.95
C PRO A 182 -17.64 -10.74 -3.39
#